data_0975dc1ac06530950ddd063d72d13c43
#
_entry.id   0975dc1ac06530950ddd063d72d13c43
#
_cell.length_a   1.000
_cell.length_b   1.000
_cell.length_c   1.000
_cell.angle_alpha   90.00
_cell.angle_beta   90.00
_cell.angle_gamma   90.00
#
_symmetry.space_group_name_H-M   'P 1'
#
loop_
_entity.id
_entity.type
_entity.pdbx_description
1 polymer ?
#
loop_
_entity_poly.entity_id
_entity_poly.type
_entity_poly.pdbx_seq_one_letter_code
_entity_poly.pdbx_strand_id
1 'polypeptide(L)'
;MFKIFKIKFSNIILLWLTLLVFNTTVSAQFQLNGDASVINCKCYQLTPDMGNKAGSVWNINQIDLNQPFDYSFTVNLGCNNTSQWAGADGMVFALQPLNTSIGSSGGQMGLGGVSPSLGVYLDTYQNTAHGDIFNDHISINLDGDVIHSSSNNIAGPYDLGEIENCIAEPLRITWDPIATLLNVYYNNFLVLNYSGDIVNNIFNGNPMVFWGFTASTGGASNFHQFCIDVPDLIIDSSNVTVESEKCNQENGSISGINIIGGISPYSWTWNTQSSLTLDTFNLNGGSFFLEFTDGMGCIASHNFYVPDLSGPEIDTSFVVIKNEDCGQENGAISNIIVTSTADSIQFYWNNFLSDSLDISNLIADNYQLVVLDNNNCRDTSNFFLIDTNYHNISINFNSTIMEPDEPVDFFQNSIDSSIINDWSFGDDSTSTEYEPTHIYKYPGDYTVCLIAGNEFNCFDTSCLEITIFPNEIIIPNIFSPNNDLVNDEFIVYGINDLFDIKIYNRWGNLVYYQDPYENDWSGKNSSGKKLSEGQYYYILKNDREQILLNGSVMLVR
;
A
#
# COMPACT_ATOMS: atom_id res chain seq x y z
N MET A 1 -11.03 46.03 -5.63
CA MET A 1 -10.05 46.15 -4.53
C MET A 1 -9.68 44.72 -4.10
N PHE A 2 -8.71 44.11 -4.82
CA PHE A 2 -8.27 42.73 -4.58
C PHE A 2 -7.16 42.75 -3.55
N LYS A 3 -7.36 42.03 -2.43
CA LYS A 3 -6.31 41.77 -1.43
C LYS A 3 -5.59 40.46 -1.79
N ILE A 4 -4.35 40.59 -2.22
CA ILE A 4 -3.43 39.48 -2.45
C ILE A 4 -2.88 39.01 -1.10
N PHE A 5 -3.18 37.77 -0.73
CA PHE A 5 -2.52 37.11 0.40
C PHE A 5 -1.16 36.55 -0.05
N LYS A 6 -0.09 37.14 0.47
CA LYS A 6 1.27 36.58 0.37
C LYS A 6 1.41 35.42 1.36
N ILE A 7 1.52 34.21 0.85
CA ILE A 7 1.97 33.04 1.64
C ILE A 7 3.50 33.09 1.72
N LYS A 8 4.02 33.23 2.92
CA LYS A 8 5.44 33.06 3.24
C LYS A 8 5.79 31.58 3.12
N PHE A 9 6.63 31.23 2.14
CA PHE A 9 7.33 29.95 2.13
C PHE A 9 8.39 29.96 3.24
N SER A 10 8.15 29.19 4.28
CA SER A 10 9.15 28.84 5.28
C SER A 10 10.03 27.73 4.68
N ASN A 11 11.33 27.96 4.70
CA ASN A 11 12.38 27.03 4.25
C ASN A 11 12.29 25.72 5.03
N ILE A 12 11.76 24.68 4.42
CA ILE A 12 11.97 23.30 4.86
C ILE A 12 13.30 22.88 4.24
N ILE A 13 14.35 22.95 5.07
CA ILE A 13 15.63 22.29 4.78
C ILE A 13 15.34 20.79 4.84
N LEU A 14 15.21 20.18 3.69
CA LEU A 14 15.16 18.72 3.55
C LEU A 14 16.58 18.21 3.86
N LEU A 15 16.77 17.77 5.11
CA LEU A 15 17.99 17.07 5.53
C LEU A 15 17.95 15.70 4.83
N TRP A 16 18.67 15.59 3.71
CA TRP A 16 19.01 14.31 3.12
C TRP A 16 19.99 13.63 4.09
N LEU A 17 19.44 12.83 5.02
CA LEU A 17 20.19 11.80 5.70
C LEU A 17 20.51 10.76 4.63
N THR A 18 21.68 10.86 4.00
CA THR A 18 22.27 9.74 3.27
C THR A 18 22.55 8.68 4.32
N LEU A 19 21.63 7.71 4.42
CA LEU A 19 21.92 6.44 5.08
C LEU A 19 23.07 5.83 4.26
N LEU A 20 24.30 6.01 4.72
CA LEU A 20 25.42 5.18 4.32
C LEU A 20 25.07 3.76 4.83
N VAL A 21 24.41 2.99 3.99
CA VAL A 21 24.37 1.55 4.12
C VAL A 21 25.80 1.10 3.97
N PHE A 22 26.49 0.92 5.09
CA PHE A 22 27.70 0.12 5.08
C PHE A 22 27.27 -1.29 4.69
N ASN A 23 27.36 -1.61 3.41
CA ASN A 23 27.51 -2.98 2.99
C ASN A 23 28.82 -3.46 3.60
N THR A 24 28.79 -3.93 4.84
CA THR A 24 29.84 -4.78 5.35
C THR A 24 29.67 -6.09 4.59
N THR A 25 30.34 -6.19 3.43
CA THR A 25 30.68 -7.49 2.89
C THR A 25 31.40 -8.19 4.02
N VAL A 26 30.82 -9.29 4.52
CA VAL A 26 31.54 -10.21 5.41
C VAL A 26 32.76 -10.62 4.61
N SER A 27 33.90 -9.99 4.89
CA SER A 27 35.17 -10.36 4.32
C SER A 27 35.49 -11.75 4.89
N ALA A 28 35.82 -12.70 4.01
CA ALA A 28 36.28 -13.99 4.48
C ALA A 28 37.34 -13.78 5.56
N GLN A 29 37.14 -14.35 6.76
CA GLN A 29 38.04 -14.17 7.91
C GLN A 29 39.43 -14.77 7.64
N PHE A 30 39.58 -15.53 6.57
CA PHE A 30 40.79 -16.24 6.21
C PHE A 30 41.26 -15.91 4.78
N GLN A 31 42.56 -15.67 4.66
CA GLN A 31 43.25 -15.56 3.39
C GLN A 31 43.85 -16.92 3.00
N LEU A 32 43.46 -17.41 1.85
CA LEU A 32 43.97 -18.66 1.27
C LEU A 32 45.05 -18.33 0.26
N ASN A 33 46.13 -19.13 0.25
CA ASN A 33 47.24 -19.00 -0.72
C ASN A 33 47.63 -20.36 -1.29
N GLY A 34 48.23 -20.35 -2.49
CA GLY A 34 48.70 -21.55 -3.17
C GLY A 34 47.57 -22.50 -3.55
N ASP A 35 47.72 -23.77 -3.23
CA ASP A 35 46.76 -24.84 -3.52
C ASP A 35 45.63 -24.97 -2.46
N ALA A 36 45.57 -24.05 -1.46
CA ALA A 36 44.58 -24.09 -0.42
C ALA A 36 43.17 -23.78 -0.96
N SER A 37 42.16 -24.48 -0.44
CA SER A 37 40.75 -24.33 -0.81
C SER A 37 39.82 -24.47 0.37
N VAL A 38 38.64 -23.86 0.27
CA VAL A 38 37.57 -23.96 1.26
C VAL A 38 36.82 -25.27 1.05
N ILE A 39 36.65 -26.06 2.11
CA ILE A 39 35.74 -27.23 2.11
C ILE A 39 34.34 -26.79 2.55
N ASN A 40 34.28 -26.06 3.67
CA ASN A 40 33.08 -25.39 4.18
C ASN A 40 33.51 -24.20 5.06
N CYS A 41 32.57 -23.53 5.72
CA CYS A 41 32.85 -22.32 6.49
C CYS A 41 33.85 -22.53 7.67
N LYS A 42 34.05 -23.76 8.12
CA LYS A 42 34.97 -24.10 9.23
C LYS A 42 36.20 -24.89 8.77
N CYS A 43 36.13 -25.53 7.62
CA CYS A 43 37.11 -26.49 7.17
C CYS A 43 37.83 -26.04 5.89
N TYR A 44 39.13 -26.24 5.88
CA TYR A 44 40.01 -25.86 4.81
C TYR A 44 40.92 -27.04 4.41
N GLN A 45 41.09 -27.22 3.11
CA GLN A 45 42.11 -28.10 2.56
C GLN A 45 43.32 -27.25 2.24
N LEU A 46 44.49 -27.61 2.77
CA LEU A 46 45.76 -26.94 2.51
C LEU A 46 46.40 -27.45 1.23
N THR A 47 46.50 -28.77 1.08
CA THR A 47 46.99 -29.42 -0.12
C THR A 47 46.06 -30.54 -0.57
N PRO A 48 45.87 -30.76 -1.89
CA PRO A 48 45.31 -32.00 -2.41
C PRO A 48 46.34 -33.13 -2.31
N ASP A 49 45.87 -34.40 -2.42
CA ASP A 49 46.76 -35.56 -2.54
C ASP A 49 47.44 -35.60 -3.91
N MET A 50 48.40 -34.70 -4.09
CA MET A 50 49.19 -34.54 -5.31
C MET A 50 50.59 -34.05 -4.95
N GLY A 51 51.62 -34.53 -5.65
CA GLY A 51 53.01 -34.09 -5.41
C GLY A 51 53.27 -32.62 -5.78
N ASN A 52 54.22 -32.02 -5.13
CA ASN A 52 54.67 -30.65 -5.32
C ASN A 52 53.56 -29.60 -5.14
N LYS A 53 52.75 -29.76 -4.14
CA LYS A 53 51.69 -28.85 -3.74
C LYS A 53 52.08 -28.05 -2.49
N ALA A 54 51.56 -26.84 -2.37
CA ALA A 54 51.71 -26.01 -1.16
C ALA A 54 50.52 -25.09 -1.01
N GLY A 55 50.02 -25.01 0.21
CA GLY A 55 48.93 -24.10 0.54
C GLY A 55 49.04 -23.54 1.96
N SER A 56 48.50 -22.38 2.15
CA SER A 56 48.36 -21.78 3.48
C SER A 56 47.01 -21.09 3.64
N VAL A 57 46.54 -21.07 4.87
CA VAL A 57 45.28 -20.40 5.27
C VAL A 57 45.59 -19.56 6.51
N TRP A 58 45.44 -18.27 6.41
CA TRP A 58 45.79 -17.32 7.47
C TRP A 58 44.55 -16.57 7.92
N ASN A 59 44.34 -16.46 9.24
CA ASN A 59 43.40 -15.48 9.76
C ASN A 59 43.86 -14.08 9.38
N ILE A 60 42.99 -13.27 8.81
CA ILE A 60 43.33 -11.90 8.35
C ILE A 60 43.52 -10.93 9.52
N ASN A 61 43.02 -11.26 10.70
CA ASN A 61 43.18 -10.45 11.90
C ASN A 61 44.33 -10.98 12.75
N GLN A 62 45.19 -10.08 13.21
CA GLN A 62 46.21 -10.44 14.18
C GLN A 62 45.61 -10.68 15.55
N ILE A 63 46.23 -11.58 16.31
CA ILE A 63 45.99 -11.77 17.72
C ILE A 63 47.06 -11.09 18.55
N ASP A 64 46.70 -10.67 19.79
CA ASP A 64 47.60 -10.08 20.75
C ASP A 64 48.09 -11.14 21.73
N LEU A 65 49.34 -11.50 21.66
CA LEU A 65 49.97 -12.51 22.53
C LEU A 65 50.13 -12.06 24.00
N ASN A 66 49.84 -10.80 24.33
CA ASN A 66 49.64 -10.37 25.71
C ASN A 66 48.31 -10.89 26.31
N GLN A 67 47.42 -11.42 25.45
CA GLN A 67 46.19 -12.08 25.87
C GLN A 67 46.33 -13.59 25.74
N PRO A 68 45.64 -14.38 26.58
CA PRO A 68 45.63 -15.83 26.42
C PRO A 68 44.80 -16.21 25.22
N PHE A 69 45.12 -17.33 24.58
CA PHE A 69 44.26 -17.99 23.61
C PHE A 69 44.14 -19.48 23.86
N ASP A 70 43.05 -20.06 23.39
CA ASP A 70 42.74 -21.49 23.46
C ASP A 70 42.05 -21.87 22.14
N TYR A 71 42.81 -22.42 21.24
CA TYR A 71 42.34 -22.79 19.90
C TYR A 71 42.21 -24.30 19.78
N SER A 72 41.04 -24.74 19.36
CA SER A 72 40.74 -26.15 19.10
C SER A 72 40.46 -26.34 17.61
N PHE A 73 41.08 -27.36 17.09
CA PHE A 73 41.00 -27.74 15.68
C PHE A 73 40.81 -29.26 15.58
N THR A 74 40.33 -29.71 14.42
CA THR A 74 40.54 -31.09 13.97
C THR A 74 41.45 -31.04 12.73
N VAL A 75 42.46 -31.91 12.71
CA VAL A 75 43.43 -32.02 11.60
C VAL A 75 43.35 -33.38 10.95
N ASN A 76 43.43 -33.44 9.63
CA ASN A 76 43.49 -34.69 8.88
C ASN A 76 44.69 -34.64 7.92
N LEU A 77 45.60 -35.57 8.09
CA LEU A 77 46.84 -35.64 7.36
C LEU A 77 46.82 -36.65 6.23
N GLY A 78 45.61 -37.14 5.87
CA GLY A 78 45.40 -38.01 4.73
C GLY A 78 45.40 -39.49 5.05
N CYS A 79 45.54 -40.28 4.00
CA CYS A 79 45.33 -41.73 4.02
C CYS A 79 46.50 -42.55 3.45
N ASN A 80 47.51 -41.88 2.91
CA ASN A 80 48.63 -42.57 2.24
C ASN A 80 49.68 -42.92 3.27
N ASN A 81 49.59 -44.16 3.77
CA ASN A 81 50.51 -44.70 4.76
C ASN A 81 50.81 -46.17 4.47
N THR A 82 51.52 -46.41 3.35
CA THR A 82 51.94 -47.76 3.03
C THR A 82 53.42 -47.75 2.63
N SER A 83 54.11 -48.86 2.81
CA SER A 83 55.50 -49.03 2.39
C SER A 83 55.76 -48.76 0.88
N GLN A 84 54.71 -48.64 0.12
CA GLN A 84 54.74 -48.36 -1.34
C GLN A 84 54.31 -46.92 -1.66
N TRP A 85 53.56 -46.27 -0.75
CA TRP A 85 53.04 -44.92 -0.88
C TRP A 85 53.14 -44.24 0.47
N ALA A 86 54.29 -43.68 0.83
CA ALA A 86 54.44 -42.83 1.99
C ALA A 86 53.75 -41.52 1.76
N GLY A 87 53.01 -41.03 2.74
CA GLY A 87 52.48 -39.68 2.72
C GLY A 87 53.59 -38.63 2.92
N ALA A 88 53.33 -37.39 2.63
CA ALA A 88 54.25 -36.26 2.81
C ALA A 88 53.58 -34.90 2.65
N ASP A 89 54.18 -33.80 3.04
CA ASP A 89 55.28 -33.69 3.99
C ASP A 89 54.70 -33.50 5.43
N GLY A 90 53.47 -32.98 5.53
CA GLY A 90 52.78 -32.65 6.77
C GLY A 90 52.22 -31.20 6.78
N MET A 91 51.79 -30.76 7.96
CA MET A 91 51.23 -29.41 8.16
C MET A 91 51.76 -28.73 9.39
N VAL A 92 51.61 -27.40 9.41
CA VAL A 92 52.11 -26.56 10.50
C VAL A 92 51.02 -25.60 10.94
N PHE A 93 50.64 -25.58 12.24
CA PHE A 93 50.02 -24.42 12.84
C PHE A 93 51.11 -23.36 13.10
N ALA A 94 50.91 -22.14 12.62
CA ALA A 94 51.97 -21.13 12.66
C ALA A 94 51.47 -19.78 13.22
N LEU A 95 52.39 -19.11 13.94
CA LEU A 95 52.31 -17.73 14.38
C LEU A 95 53.39 -16.93 13.70
N GLN A 96 53.07 -15.74 13.11
CA GLN A 96 54.06 -14.84 12.51
C GLN A 96 53.52 -13.41 12.40
N PRO A 97 54.36 -12.38 12.46
CA PRO A 97 53.94 -10.98 12.43
C PRO A 97 53.95 -10.33 11.03
N LEU A 98 54.32 -11.04 9.98
CA LEU A 98 54.67 -10.45 8.68
C LEU A 98 53.43 -10.11 7.83
N ASN A 99 52.76 -11.07 7.29
CA ASN A 99 51.56 -10.88 6.45
C ASN A 99 50.82 -12.22 6.18
N THR A 100 49.66 -12.14 5.54
CA THR A 100 48.80 -13.30 5.26
C THR A 100 49.04 -13.95 3.86
N SER A 101 50.02 -13.48 3.10
CA SER A 101 50.32 -13.96 1.74
C SER A 101 51.58 -14.87 1.69
N ILE A 102 51.89 -15.57 2.78
CA ILE A 102 53.07 -16.41 2.92
C ILE A 102 52.70 -17.89 2.91
N GLY A 103 53.62 -18.71 2.44
CA GLY A 103 53.55 -20.14 2.32
C GLY A 103 54.30 -20.56 1.07
N SER A 104 55.21 -21.51 1.20
CA SER A 104 56.04 -21.99 0.11
C SER A 104 56.04 -23.51 0.03
N SER A 105 56.31 -24.04 -1.16
CA SER A 105 56.41 -25.50 -1.42
C SER A 105 57.70 -26.09 -0.86
N GLY A 106 57.71 -27.41 -0.67
CA GLY A 106 58.88 -28.20 -0.30
C GLY A 106 58.88 -28.68 1.13
N GLY A 107 59.86 -29.50 1.51
CA GLY A 107 59.98 -30.26 2.77
C GLY A 107 60.02 -29.45 4.08
N GLN A 108 59.63 -28.19 4.05
CA GLN A 108 59.46 -27.33 5.21
C GLN A 108 57.96 -27.01 5.50
N MET A 109 57.07 -27.85 4.99
CA MET A 109 55.63 -27.84 5.20
C MET A 109 54.95 -26.46 5.02
N GLY A 110 55.48 -25.68 4.04
CA GLY A 110 54.96 -24.36 3.65
C GLY A 110 55.40 -23.19 4.52
N LEU A 111 56.11 -23.39 5.66
CA LEU A 111 56.55 -22.31 6.54
C LEU A 111 58.06 -21.95 6.32
N GLY A 112 58.79 -22.66 5.47
CA GLY A 112 60.21 -22.44 5.26
C GLY A 112 60.62 -21.02 4.96
N GLY A 113 61.63 -20.52 5.69
CA GLY A 113 62.19 -19.16 5.55
C GLY A 113 61.30 -18.02 6.08
N VAL A 114 60.23 -18.31 6.80
CA VAL A 114 59.41 -17.31 7.46
C VAL A 114 60.01 -16.99 8.84
N SER A 115 60.63 -15.83 8.98
CA SER A 115 61.25 -15.41 10.23
C SER A 115 60.92 -13.91 10.55
N PRO A 116 60.51 -13.58 11.78
CA PRO A 116 60.32 -14.49 12.88
C PRO A 116 59.01 -15.29 12.74
N SER A 117 59.01 -16.58 13.14
CA SER A 117 57.84 -17.41 13.24
C SER A 117 57.97 -18.47 14.33
N LEU A 118 56.82 -18.95 14.82
CA LEU A 118 56.71 -20.11 15.69
C LEU A 118 55.73 -21.08 14.97
N GLY A 119 56.18 -22.34 14.74
CA GLY A 119 55.37 -23.37 14.13
C GLY A 119 55.21 -24.61 15.01
N VAL A 120 54.00 -25.14 15.06
CA VAL A 120 53.71 -26.49 15.61
C VAL A 120 53.60 -27.40 14.40
N TYR A 121 54.58 -28.23 14.18
CA TYR A 121 54.79 -29.07 12.99
C TYR A 121 54.20 -30.48 13.26
N LEU A 122 53.32 -30.91 12.39
CA LEU A 122 52.88 -32.31 12.28
C LEU A 122 53.56 -32.88 11.06
N ASP A 123 54.64 -33.59 11.25
CA ASP A 123 55.52 -34.13 10.19
C ASP A 123 55.23 -35.58 9.98
N THR A 124 54.88 -35.94 8.73
CA THR A 124 54.48 -37.29 8.34
C THR A 124 55.47 -37.99 7.39
N TYR A 125 56.59 -37.27 7.06
CA TYR A 125 57.59 -37.86 6.17
C TYR A 125 58.98 -37.86 6.75
N GLN A 126 59.58 -39.05 6.98
CA GLN A 126 60.89 -39.21 7.57
C GLN A 126 62.03 -38.62 6.72
N ASN A 127 62.53 -37.46 7.05
CA ASN A 127 63.75 -36.83 6.49
C ASN A 127 64.93 -37.07 7.43
N THR A 128 65.74 -38.06 7.17
CA THR A 128 66.88 -38.43 8.04
C THR A 128 67.91 -37.28 8.17
N ALA A 129 67.98 -36.37 7.17
CA ALA A 129 68.83 -35.19 7.21
C ALA A 129 68.31 -34.11 8.19
N HIS A 130 67.02 -34.14 8.55
CA HIS A 130 66.40 -33.23 9.52
C HIS A 130 66.51 -33.77 10.94
N GLY A 131 66.89 -35.03 11.08
CA GLY A 131 66.97 -35.70 12.40
C GLY A 131 65.61 -36.25 12.84
N ASP A 132 64.75 -36.57 11.90
CA ASP A 132 63.42 -37.10 12.16
C ASP A 132 63.50 -38.45 12.78
N ILE A 133 62.58 -38.77 13.67
CA ILE A 133 62.33 -40.09 14.22
C ILE A 133 61.58 -40.95 13.20
N PHE A 134 61.45 -42.23 13.47
CA PHE A 134 60.89 -43.19 12.49
C PHE A 134 59.43 -43.01 12.20
N ASN A 135 58.65 -42.69 13.23
CA ASN A 135 57.21 -42.50 13.12
C ASN A 135 56.86 -41.01 12.88
N ASP A 136 55.59 -40.77 12.49
CA ASP A 136 55.06 -39.43 12.41
C ASP A 136 55.19 -38.75 13.78
N HIS A 137 55.46 -37.44 13.72
CA HIS A 137 55.80 -36.74 14.95
C HIS A 137 55.38 -35.27 14.97
N ILE A 138 55.35 -34.73 16.17
CA ILE A 138 55.04 -33.33 16.39
C ILE A 138 56.17 -32.61 17.09
N SER A 139 56.47 -31.36 16.63
CA SER A 139 57.52 -30.55 17.21
C SER A 139 57.12 -29.07 17.23
N ILE A 140 57.81 -28.26 18.05
CA ILE A 140 57.71 -26.79 18.02
C ILE A 140 59.02 -26.23 17.55
N ASN A 141 59.02 -25.60 16.38
CA ASN A 141 60.19 -25.00 15.78
C ASN A 141 59.99 -23.50 15.46
N LEU A 142 61.11 -22.76 15.39
CA LEU A 142 61.16 -21.34 15.08
C LEU A 142 61.67 -21.11 13.65
N ASP A 143 61.32 -19.93 13.10
CA ASP A 143 61.85 -19.39 11.85
C ASP A 143 61.71 -20.29 10.61
N GLY A 144 60.69 -21.12 10.59
CA GLY A 144 60.47 -22.05 9.48
C GLY A 144 61.52 -23.17 9.38
N ASP A 145 62.32 -23.40 10.44
CA ASP A 145 63.31 -24.47 10.51
C ASP A 145 62.62 -25.82 10.84
N VAL A 146 63.09 -26.90 10.24
CA VAL A 146 62.57 -28.27 10.44
C VAL A 146 63.63 -29.20 11.03
N ILE A 147 64.86 -28.68 11.32
CA ILE A 147 65.95 -29.50 11.78
C ILE A 147 65.86 -29.68 13.31
N HIS A 148 65.65 -30.88 13.78
CA HIS A 148 65.46 -31.19 15.21
C HIS A 148 66.72 -31.03 16.06
N SER A 149 67.90 -31.06 15.47
CA SER A 149 69.18 -30.75 16.16
C SER A 149 69.51 -29.27 16.19
N SER A 150 68.75 -28.43 15.54
CA SER A 150 68.90 -26.98 15.52
C SER A 150 68.48 -26.34 16.85
N SER A 151 69.06 -25.19 17.16
CA SER A 151 68.61 -24.34 18.29
C SER A 151 67.20 -23.78 18.06
N ASN A 152 66.69 -23.83 16.84
CA ASN A 152 65.33 -23.43 16.52
C ASN A 152 64.26 -24.48 16.87
N ASN A 153 64.66 -25.73 17.15
CA ASN A 153 63.75 -26.72 17.74
C ASN A 153 63.67 -26.47 19.25
N ILE A 154 62.50 -26.00 19.73
CA ILE A 154 62.31 -25.61 21.13
C ILE A 154 61.47 -26.64 21.92
N ALA A 155 60.81 -27.63 21.26
CA ALA A 155 60.16 -28.77 21.87
C ALA A 155 59.95 -29.88 20.86
N GLY A 156 60.12 -31.12 21.27
CA GLY A 156 59.97 -32.31 20.43
C GLY A 156 61.29 -32.76 19.77
N PRO A 157 61.26 -33.73 18.81
CA PRO A 157 60.07 -34.39 18.27
C PRO A 157 59.42 -35.33 19.26
N TYR A 158 58.08 -35.35 19.27
CA TYR A 158 57.28 -36.30 20.08
C TYR A 158 56.60 -37.26 19.12
N ASP A 159 56.78 -38.56 19.39
CA ASP A 159 56.23 -39.67 18.58
C ASP A 159 54.71 -39.76 18.69
N LEU A 160 53.98 -39.58 17.58
CA LEU A 160 52.53 -39.69 17.48
C LEU A 160 52.05 -41.03 16.96
N GLY A 161 53.02 -41.93 16.55
CA GLY A 161 52.66 -43.12 15.78
C GLY A 161 52.26 -42.71 14.37
N GLU A 162 51.42 -43.55 13.77
CA GLU A 162 50.92 -43.32 12.42
C GLU A 162 49.67 -42.46 12.41
N ILE A 163 49.74 -41.23 11.91
CA ILE A 163 48.62 -40.26 11.95
C ILE A 163 48.01 -40.05 10.57
N GLU A 164 48.53 -40.65 9.50
CA GLU A 164 48.00 -40.66 8.16
C GLU A 164 46.94 -41.78 7.96
N ASN A 165 45.96 -41.80 8.81
CA ASN A 165 44.99 -42.89 9.02
C ASN A 165 43.57 -42.59 8.52
N CYS A 166 43.38 -41.55 7.71
CA CYS A 166 42.11 -41.04 7.25
C CYS A 166 41.18 -40.44 8.35
N ILE A 167 41.64 -40.34 9.57
CA ILE A 167 40.85 -39.86 10.70
C ILE A 167 41.22 -38.40 10.97
N ALA A 168 40.21 -37.58 11.20
CA ALA A 168 40.42 -36.19 11.67
C ALA A 168 40.60 -36.25 13.18
N GLU A 169 41.77 -35.86 13.68
CA GLU A 169 42.14 -35.90 15.09
C GLU A 169 42.13 -34.49 15.73
N PRO A 170 41.74 -34.38 17.00
CA PRO A 170 41.75 -33.09 17.72
C PRO A 170 43.18 -32.56 17.91
N LEU A 171 43.41 -31.32 17.54
CA LEU A 171 44.60 -30.52 17.83
C LEU A 171 44.18 -29.30 18.62
N ARG A 172 44.68 -29.10 19.86
CA ARG A 172 44.40 -27.93 20.66
C ARG A 172 45.70 -27.25 21.08
N ILE A 173 45.74 -25.93 20.93
CA ILE A 173 46.94 -25.11 21.23
C ILE A 173 46.50 -23.98 22.16
N THR A 174 47.14 -23.91 23.33
CA THR A 174 46.82 -22.88 24.32
C THR A 174 48.05 -22.04 24.66
N TRP A 175 47.84 -20.76 24.86
CA TRP A 175 48.83 -19.82 25.31
C TRP A 175 48.35 -19.09 26.56
N ASP A 176 49.19 -19.10 27.60
CA ASP A 176 49.00 -18.32 28.84
C ASP A 176 50.16 -17.30 28.96
N PRO A 177 49.92 -16.00 28.73
CA PRO A 177 50.97 -14.96 28.79
C PRO A 177 51.46 -14.73 30.24
N ILE A 178 50.68 -15.02 31.26
CA ILE A 178 51.07 -14.87 32.67
C ILE A 178 52.02 -15.99 33.09
N ALA A 179 51.65 -17.21 32.74
CA ALA A 179 52.47 -18.40 32.99
C ALA A 179 53.63 -18.51 31.99
N THR A 180 53.60 -17.74 30.90
CA THR A 180 54.50 -17.84 29.73
C THR A 180 54.57 -19.27 29.21
N LEU A 181 53.40 -19.91 29.08
CA LEU A 181 53.31 -21.33 28.78
C LEU A 181 52.46 -21.60 27.54
N LEU A 182 53.08 -22.16 26.50
CA LEU A 182 52.45 -22.67 25.34
C LEU A 182 52.28 -24.18 25.47
N ASN A 183 51.05 -24.71 25.42
CA ASN A 183 50.74 -26.14 25.44
C ASN A 183 50.18 -26.59 24.11
N VAL A 184 50.54 -27.77 23.68
CA VAL A 184 50.04 -28.46 22.49
C VAL A 184 49.44 -29.80 22.88
N TYR A 185 48.17 -30.00 22.58
CA TYR A 185 47.46 -31.23 22.80
C TYR A 185 47.11 -31.86 21.46
N TYR A 186 47.41 -33.15 21.32
CA TYR A 186 47.00 -33.96 20.18
C TYR A 186 46.14 -35.14 20.68
N ASN A 187 45.03 -35.39 20.03
CA ASN A 187 44.04 -36.39 20.46
C ASN A 187 43.69 -36.28 21.95
N ASN A 188 43.53 -35.07 22.43
CA ASN A 188 43.24 -34.69 23.85
C ASN A 188 44.37 -34.99 24.86
N PHE A 189 45.56 -35.43 24.46
CA PHE A 189 46.71 -35.61 25.32
C PHE A 189 47.68 -34.45 25.20
N LEU A 190 48.24 -33.96 26.30
CA LEU A 190 49.32 -32.98 26.27
C LEU A 190 50.57 -33.67 25.72
N VAL A 191 51.02 -33.29 24.51
CA VAL A 191 52.13 -33.90 23.84
C VAL A 191 53.38 -33.03 23.87
N LEU A 192 53.21 -31.69 23.80
CA LEU A 192 54.30 -30.73 23.88
C LEU A 192 53.96 -29.56 24.76
N ASN A 193 54.96 -28.96 25.38
CA ASN A 193 54.85 -27.64 25.98
C ASN A 193 56.17 -26.86 25.80
N TYR A 194 56.03 -25.54 25.79
CA TYR A 194 57.14 -24.61 25.81
C TYR A 194 56.91 -23.55 26.87
N SER A 195 57.87 -23.38 27.79
CA SER A 195 57.87 -22.36 28.82
C SER A 195 58.88 -21.26 28.47
N GLY A 196 58.40 -20.10 28.11
CA GLY A 196 59.20 -18.95 27.72
C GLY A 196 58.36 -17.80 27.23
N ASP A 197 58.90 -16.59 27.32
CA ASP A 197 58.28 -15.38 26.83
C ASP A 197 58.36 -15.35 25.29
N ILE A 198 57.31 -15.83 24.61
CA ILE A 198 57.29 -15.86 23.12
C ILE A 198 57.27 -14.49 22.50
N VAL A 199 56.71 -13.47 23.16
CA VAL A 199 56.67 -12.09 22.66
C VAL A 199 58.07 -11.51 22.56
N ASN A 200 58.83 -11.58 23.64
CA ASN A 200 60.18 -10.99 23.66
C ASN A 200 61.24 -11.88 23.03
N ASN A 201 61.17 -13.20 23.26
CA ASN A 201 62.21 -14.12 22.82
C ASN A 201 62.10 -14.54 21.35
N ILE A 202 60.88 -14.56 20.79
CA ILE A 202 60.64 -15.03 19.42
C ILE A 202 60.23 -13.87 18.48
N PHE A 203 59.32 -13.01 18.94
CA PHE A 203 58.77 -11.93 18.11
C PHE A 203 59.38 -10.56 18.38
N ASN A 204 60.53 -10.49 19.06
CA ASN A 204 61.29 -9.27 19.29
C ASN A 204 60.51 -8.13 19.95
N GLY A 205 59.59 -8.48 20.87
CA GLY A 205 58.72 -7.56 21.57
C GLY A 205 57.45 -7.16 20.83
N ASN A 206 57.17 -7.74 19.66
CA ASN A 206 55.91 -7.53 18.95
C ASN A 206 54.88 -8.57 19.36
N PRO A 207 53.79 -8.19 20.10
CA PRO A 207 52.79 -9.14 20.51
C PRO A 207 51.77 -9.46 19.43
N MET A 208 51.70 -8.65 18.34
CA MET A 208 50.69 -8.78 17.29
C MET A 208 51.14 -9.77 16.20
N VAL A 209 50.47 -10.92 16.11
CA VAL A 209 50.82 -11.97 15.14
C VAL A 209 49.58 -12.48 14.41
N PHE A 210 49.78 -12.87 13.17
CA PHE A 210 48.80 -13.68 12.44
C PHE A 210 48.95 -15.13 12.86
N TRP A 211 47.84 -15.87 12.90
CA TRP A 211 47.85 -17.30 13.06
C TRP A 211 47.24 -17.97 11.80
N GLY A 212 47.70 -19.17 11.51
CA GLY A 212 47.18 -19.91 10.38
C GLY A 212 47.79 -21.30 10.28
N PHE A 213 47.45 -21.98 9.21
CA PHE A 213 48.01 -23.27 8.87
C PHE A 213 48.71 -23.23 7.52
N THR A 214 49.81 -23.95 7.42
CA THR A 214 50.51 -24.19 6.15
C THR A 214 50.73 -25.69 5.95
N ALA A 215 50.84 -26.13 4.72
CA ALA A 215 51.22 -27.48 4.38
C ALA A 215 51.89 -27.54 3.01
N SER A 216 52.71 -28.56 2.80
CA SER A 216 53.23 -28.85 1.47
C SER A 216 53.39 -30.36 1.23
N THR A 217 53.57 -30.73 -0.03
CA THR A 217 53.89 -32.08 -0.49
C THR A 217 55.11 -32.05 -1.40
N GLY A 218 55.91 -33.09 -1.35
CA GLY A 218 57.07 -33.25 -2.20
C GLY A 218 56.87 -34.28 -3.32
N GLY A 219 57.80 -35.25 -3.40
CA GLY A 219 57.64 -36.41 -4.29
C GLY A 219 56.62 -37.41 -3.82
N ALA A 220 56.43 -37.55 -2.52
CA ALA A 220 55.31 -38.20 -1.89
C ALA A 220 54.19 -37.17 -1.60
N SER A 221 52.97 -37.58 -1.36
CA SER A 221 51.85 -36.68 -1.18
C SER A 221 50.77 -37.24 -0.24
N ASN A 222 50.03 -36.32 0.36
CA ASN A 222 48.79 -36.58 1.03
C ASN A 222 47.90 -35.33 0.97
N PHE A 223 46.62 -35.46 1.23
CA PHE A 223 45.80 -34.29 1.47
C PHE A 223 45.94 -33.82 2.92
N HIS A 224 46.05 -32.50 3.12
CA HIS A 224 46.15 -31.92 4.43
C HIS A 224 44.96 -31.00 4.64
N GLN A 225 44.21 -31.24 5.71
CA GLN A 225 43.01 -30.49 6.04
C GLN A 225 42.98 -30.13 7.51
N PHE A 226 42.37 -28.96 7.82
CA PHE A 226 42.02 -28.63 9.18
C PHE A 226 40.61 -28.03 9.23
N CYS A 227 39.94 -28.24 10.37
CA CYS A 227 38.69 -27.58 10.69
C CYS A 227 38.84 -26.86 12.02
N ILE A 228 38.22 -25.70 12.13
CA ILE A 228 38.13 -24.94 13.39
C ILE A 228 36.99 -25.54 14.20
N ASP A 229 37.29 -25.97 15.43
CA ASP A 229 36.31 -26.60 16.31
C ASP A 229 35.52 -25.53 17.08
N VAL A 230 34.44 -25.07 16.44
CA VAL A 230 33.49 -24.11 16.99
C VAL A 230 32.08 -24.67 16.88
N PRO A 231 31.18 -24.32 17.83
CA PRO A 231 29.78 -24.76 17.76
C PRO A 231 29.14 -24.44 16.43
N ASP A 232 28.24 -25.33 15.98
CA ASP A 232 27.48 -25.08 14.76
C ASP A 232 26.54 -23.90 14.92
N LEU A 233 26.45 -23.08 13.88
CA LEU A 233 25.50 -21.99 13.81
C LEU A 233 24.09 -22.56 13.56
N ILE A 234 23.18 -22.31 14.49
CA ILE A 234 21.81 -22.85 14.45
C ILE A 234 20.83 -21.70 14.75
N ILE A 235 19.78 -21.59 13.92
CA ILE A 235 18.61 -20.78 14.22
C ILE A 235 17.68 -21.65 15.08
N ASP A 236 17.59 -21.32 16.36
CA ASP A 236 16.66 -21.98 17.28
C ASP A 236 15.29 -21.33 17.19
N SER A 237 14.35 -22.03 16.58
CA SER A 237 12.95 -21.62 16.44
C SER A 237 12.02 -22.20 17.49
N SER A 238 12.53 -22.85 18.54
CA SER A 238 11.71 -23.54 19.55
C SER A 238 10.78 -22.62 20.35
N ASN A 239 11.18 -21.36 20.52
CA ASN A 239 10.41 -20.34 21.26
C ASN A 239 9.86 -19.23 20.35
N VAL A 240 9.90 -19.42 19.04
CA VAL A 240 9.41 -18.42 18.11
C VAL A 240 7.88 -18.31 18.17
N THR A 241 7.42 -17.09 18.29
CA THR A 241 6.01 -16.74 18.17
C THR A 241 5.80 -16.06 16.80
N VAL A 242 4.86 -16.60 16.03
CA VAL A 242 4.40 -16.01 14.78
C VAL A 242 2.98 -15.52 15.00
N GLU A 243 2.77 -14.22 14.85
CA GLU A 243 1.44 -13.63 14.86
C GLU A 243 0.96 -13.45 13.42
N SER A 244 -0.29 -13.86 13.18
CA SER A 244 -0.93 -13.75 11.86
C SER A 244 -1.11 -12.29 11.46
N GLU A 245 -0.97 -12.01 10.18
CA GLU A 245 -1.49 -10.78 9.60
C GLU A 245 -3.01 -10.79 9.65
N LYS A 246 -3.63 -9.64 9.97
CA LYS A 246 -5.08 -9.50 10.11
C LYS A 246 -5.57 -8.26 9.40
N CYS A 247 -6.67 -8.44 8.69
CA CYS A 247 -7.45 -7.35 8.09
C CYS A 247 -6.67 -6.51 7.06
N ASN A 248 -5.71 -7.07 6.36
CA ASN A 248 -4.86 -6.36 5.39
C ASN A 248 -4.14 -5.14 6.00
N GLN A 249 -3.74 -5.22 7.28
CA GLN A 249 -3.13 -4.10 8.03
C GLN A 249 -1.62 -4.23 8.17
N GLU A 250 -1.00 -5.23 7.54
CA GLU A 250 0.44 -5.48 7.65
C GLU A 250 0.88 -5.60 9.11
N ASN A 251 0.10 -6.28 9.95
CA ASN A 251 0.30 -6.33 11.39
C ASN A 251 0.82 -7.69 11.89
N GLY A 252 1.21 -8.58 10.98
CA GLY A 252 1.87 -9.83 11.30
C GLY A 252 3.23 -9.62 11.96
N SER A 253 3.71 -10.60 12.70
CA SER A 253 5.03 -10.53 13.35
C SER A 253 5.68 -11.90 13.51
N ILE A 254 7.02 -11.90 13.57
CA ILE A 254 7.86 -13.04 13.92
C ILE A 254 8.80 -12.58 15.02
N SER A 255 8.76 -13.21 16.17
CA SER A 255 9.55 -12.81 17.36
C SER A 255 10.01 -14.00 18.18
N GLY A 256 11.00 -13.78 19.04
CA GLY A 256 11.55 -14.79 19.91
C GLY A 256 12.55 -15.73 19.22
N ILE A 257 13.16 -15.30 18.10
CA ILE A 257 14.20 -16.05 17.40
C ILE A 257 15.47 -16.03 18.26
N ASN A 258 16.05 -17.19 18.47
CA ASN A 258 17.32 -17.33 19.18
C ASN A 258 18.39 -17.93 18.25
N ILE A 259 19.64 -17.51 18.42
CA ILE A 259 20.78 -18.02 17.68
C ILE A 259 21.70 -18.75 18.63
N ILE A 260 22.06 -19.96 18.28
CA ILE A 260 22.96 -20.83 19.05
C ILE A 260 24.22 -21.09 18.21
N GLY A 261 25.41 -21.03 18.87
CA GLY A 261 26.69 -21.30 18.23
C GLY A 261 27.13 -20.20 17.28
N GLY A 262 28.04 -20.57 16.36
CA GLY A 262 28.75 -19.64 15.47
C GLY A 262 29.71 -18.70 16.21
N ILE A 263 30.35 -17.82 15.47
CA ILE A 263 31.31 -16.81 15.97
C ILE A 263 30.86 -15.41 15.58
N SER A 264 30.87 -14.49 16.53
CA SER A 264 30.66 -13.05 16.28
C SER A 264 31.78 -12.46 15.38
N PRO A 265 31.48 -11.47 14.51
CA PRO A 265 30.21 -10.73 14.39
C PRO A 265 29.15 -11.51 13.62
N TYR A 266 27.90 -11.26 13.94
CA TYR A 266 26.76 -11.85 13.23
C TYR A 266 26.11 -10.83 12.30
N SER A 267 25.56 -11.33 11.19
CA SER A 267 24.72 -10.58 10.26
C SER A 267 23.55 -11.44 9.80
N TRP A 268 22.44 -10.81 9.42
CA TRP A 268 21.27 -11.53 8.93
C TRP A 268 20.50 -10.74 7.88
N THR A 269 19.73 -11.45 7.09
CA THR A 269 18.81 -10.88 6.11
C THR A 269 17.45 -11.56 6.18
N TRP A 270 16.41 -10.77 6.01
CA TRP A 270 15.06 -11.23 5.77
C TRP A 270 14.71 -11.07 4.29
N ASN A 271 14.33 -12.14 3.60
CA ASN A 271 14.01 -12.11 2.16
C ASN A 271 15.04 -11.31 1.34
N THR A 272 16.34 -11.52 1.61
CA THR A 272 17.48 -10.81 1.00
C THR A 272 17.65 -9.34 1.39
N GLN A 273 16.84 -8.83 2.31
CA GLN A 273 16.98 -7.47 2.84
C GLN A 273 17.62 -7.49 4.24
N SER A 274 18.63 -6.65 4.46
CA SER A 274 19.21 -6.50 5.79
C SER A 274 18.25 -5.78 6.74
N SER A 275 18.12 -6.30 7.95
CA SER A 275 17.30 -5.72 9.02
C SER A 275 18.18 -5.33 10.21
N LEU A 276 17.77 -4.30 10.96
CA LEU A 276 18.43 -3.89 12.19
C LEU A 276 18.09 -4.79 13.38
N THR A 277 16.97 -5.49 13.31
CA THR A 277 16.49 -6.39 14.38
C THR A 277 16.26 -7.78 13.82
N LEU A 278 16.50 -8.80 14.65
CA LEU A 278 16.24 -10.19 14.30
C LEU A 278 14.74 -10.48 14.34
N ASP A 279 14.04 -10.01 15.36
CA ASP A 279 12.58 -10.00 15.39
C ASP A 279 12.03 -8.99 14.37
N THR A 280 10.97 -9.36 13.68
CA THR A 280 10.39 -8.53 12.62
C THR A 280 8.88 -8.37 12.79
N PHE A 281 8.38 -7.18 12.45
CA PHE A 281 7.01 -6.73 12.68
C PHE A 281 6.46 -6.06 11.43
N ASN A 282 5.17 -5.79 11.41
CA ASN A 282 4.47 -5.15 10.30
C ASN A 282 4.58 -5.98 9.02
N LEU A 283 4.30 -7.27 9.14
CA LEU A 283 4.39 -8.23 8.06
C LEU A 283 3.03 -8.49 7.44
N ASN A 284 3.00 -8.59 6.11
CA ASN A 284 1.91 -9.21 5.38
C ASN A 284 1.89 -10.72 5.62
N GLY A 285 0.77 -11.36 5.30
CA GLY A 285 0.72 -12.82 5.23
C GLY A 285 1.68 -13.37 4.18
N GLY A 286 2.30 -14.51 4.46
CA GLY A 286 3.22 -15.14 3.52
C GLY A 286 4.45 -15.78 4.14
N SER A 287 5.39 -16.16 3.27
CA SER A 287 6.65 -16.82 3.66
C SER A 287 7.78 -15.81 3.82
N PHE A 288 8.51 -15.92 4.93
CA PHE A 288 9.64 -15.08 5.28
C PHE A 288 10.88 -15.95 5.49
N PHE A 289 11.86 -15.75 4.63
CA PHE A 289 13.13 -16.47 4.67
C PHE A 289 14.17 -15.66 5.46
N LEU A 290 14.64 -16.25 6.56
CA LEU A 290 15.74 -15.71 7.35
C LEU A 290 17.04 -16.42 6.94
N GLU A 291 18.04 -15.65 6.58
CA GLU A 291 19.42 -16.11 6.44
C GLU A 291 20.29 -15.40 7.46
N PHE A 292 21.04 -16.16 8.22
CA PHE A 292 21.91 -15.69 9.30
C PHE A 292 23.34 -16.14 9.05
N THR A 293 24.28 -15.23 9.09
CA THR A 293 25.71 -15.48 8.82
C THR A 293 26.55 -15.08 10.03
N ASP A 294 27.46 -15.94 10.44
CA ASP A 294 28.42 -15.67 11.50
C ASP A 294 29.73 -15.01 10.99
N GLY A 295 30.62 -14.68 11.91
CA GLY A 295 31.91 -14.07 11.59
C GLY A 295 32.87 -14.93 10.77
N MET A 296 32.64 -16.24 10.68
CA MET A 296 33.39 -17.16 9.83
C MET A 296 32.77 -17.30 8.43
N GLY A 297 31.59 -16.75 8.21
CA GLY A 297 30.83 -16.94 6.97
C GLY A 297 30.00 -18.22 6.96
N CYS A 298 29.81 -18.86 8.12
CA CYS A 298 28.86 -19.97 8.23
C CYS A 298 27.44 -19.44 8.16
N ILE A 299 26.59 -20.11 7.38
CA ILE A 299 25.21 -19.70 7.11
C ILE A 299 24.25 -20.69 7.72
N ALA A 300 23.27 -20.18 8.48
CA ALA A 300 22.07 -20.90 8.86
C ALA A 300 20.85 -20.20 8.26
N SER A 301 19.86 -20.96 7.84
CA SER A 301 18.64 -20.39 7.28
C SER A 301 17.40 -21.09 7.81
N HIS A 302 16.30 -20.33 7.87
CA HIS A 302 14.99 -20.85 8.26
C HIS A 302 13.89 -20.13 7.50
N ASN A 303 12.80 -20.83 7.23
CA ASN A 303 11.63 -20.26 6.57
C ASN A 303 10.46 -20.24 7.56
N PHE A 304 9.94 -19.04 7.82
CA PHE A 304 8.77 -18.82 8.67
C PHE A 304 7.57 -18.51 7.77
N TYR A 305 6.38 -18.92 8.23
CA TYR A 305 5.13 -18.60 7.54
C TYR A 305 4.23 -17.77 8.46
N VAL A 306 3.91 -16.56 8.04
CA VAL A 306 2.92 -15.70 8.69
C VAL A 306 1.57 -15.99 8.06
N PRO A 307 0.59 -16.53 8.82
CA PRO A 307 -0.74 -16.77 8.30
C PRO A 307 -1.39 -15.45 7.85
N ASP A 308 -2.03 -15.49 6.70
CA ASP A 308 -2.84 -14.40 6.17
C ASP A 308 -4.30 -14.59 6.64
N LEU A 309 -4.76 -13.69 7.49
CA LEU A 309 -6.14 -13.54 7.90
C LEU A 309 -6.69 -12.24 7.29
N SER A 310 -6.48 -12.10 5.97
CA SER A 310 -7.05 -10.99 5.21
C SER A 310 -8.55 -10.92 5.48
N GLY A 311 -9.04 -9.70 5.66
CA GLY A 311 -10.45 -9.45 5.93
C GLY A 311 -11.36 -9.77 4.74
N PRO A 312 -12.66 -9.63 4.92
CA PRO A 312 -13.60 -9.75 3.81
C PRO A 312 -13.34 -8.62 2.81
N GLU A 313 -13.55 -8.91 1.54
CA GLU A 313 -13.46 -7.95 0.43
C GLU A 313 -14.78 -7.94 -0.33
N ILE A 314 -15.38 -6.77 -0.50
CA ILE A 314 -16.61 -6.55 -1.25
C ILE A 314 -16.25 -6.22 -2.70
N ASP A 315 -16.48 -7.15 -3.62
CA ASP A 315 -16.33 -6.89 -5.05
C ASP A 315 -17.64 -6.28 -5.60
N THR A 316 -17.52 -5.02 -6.01
CA THR A 316 -18.64 -4.26 -6.60
C THR A 316 -18.65 -4.28 -8.13
N SER A 317 -17.76 -5.02 -8.79
CA SER A 317 -17.60 -5.01 -10.25
C SER A 317 -18.82 -5.51 -11.00
N PHE A 318 -19.64 -6.38 -10.37
CA PHE A 318 -20.82 -7.00 -10.98
C PHE A 318 -22.13 -6.54 -10.36
N VAL A 319 -22.08 -5.55 -9.46
CA VAL A 319 -23.29 -5.07 -8.78
C VAL A 319 -24.27 -4.47 -9.77
N VAL A 320 -25.51 -4.89 -9.65
CA VAL A 320 -26.63 -4.32 -10.39
C VAL A 320 -27.47 -3.50 -9.41
N ILE A 321 -27.56 -2.21 -9.71
CA ILE A 321 -28.44 -1.28 -8.99
C ILE A 321 -29.67 -1.04 -9.84
N LYS A 322 -30.81 -1.43 -9.31
CA LYS A 322 -32.11 -1.02 -9.81
C LYS A 322 -32.58 0.16 -9.00
N ASN A 323 -32.68 1.32 -9.64
CA ASN A 323 -33.21 2.53 -9.02
C ASN A 323 -34.69 2.38 -8.66
N GLU A 324 -35.17 3.24 -7.77
CA GLU A 324 -36.58 3.31 -7.45
C GLU A 324 -37.35 3.98 -8.60
N ASP A 325 -38.56 3.53 -8.83
CA ASP A 325 -39.46 4.14 -9.78
C ASP A 325 -40.64 4.78 -9.03
N CYS A 326 -40.82 6.07 -9.12
CA CYS A 326 -41.98 6.84 -8.64
C CYS A 326 -42.36 6.64 -7.17
N GLY A 327 -41.40 6.56 -6.28
CA GLY A 327 -41.70 6.33 -4.87
C GLY A 327 -42.39 4.99 -4.60
N GLN A 328 -42.24 3.98 -5.49
CA GLN A 328 -42.89 2.67 -5.35
C GLN A 328 -42.12 1.70 -4.45
N GLU A 329 -41.04 2.15 -3.84
CA GLU A 329 -40.19 1.32 -2.98
C GLU A 329 -39.71 0.04 -3.71
N ASN A 330 -39.46 0.12 -5.01
CA ASN A 330 -39.14 -1.02 -5.86
C ASN A 330 -37.67 -1.11 -6.28
N GLY A 331 -36.82 -0.28 -5.68
CA GLY A 331 -35.38 -0.30 -5.85
C GLY A 331 -34.74 -1.60 -5.36
N ALA A 332 -33.58 -1.94 -5.90
CA ALA A 332 -32.85 -3.14 -5.48
C ALA A 332 -31.34 -3.00 -5.70
N ILE A 333 -30.57 -3.71 -4.89
CA ILE A 333 -29.12 -3.89 -5.04
C ILE A 333 -28.87 -5.39 -5.06
N SER A 334 -28.17 -5.88 -6.08
CA SER A 334 -27.95 -7.31 -6.28
C SER A 334 -26.60 -7.61 -6.95
N ASN A 335 -26.22 -8.91 -6.98
CA ASN A 335 -24.98 -9.42 -7.53
C ASN A 335 -23.72 -8.88 -6.81
N ILE A 336 -23.81 -8.64 -5.53
CA ILE A 336 -22.63 -8.33 -4.69
C ILE A 336 -21.89 -9.63 -4.44
N ILE A 337 -20.58 -9.62 -4.67
CA ILE A 337 -19.70 -10.74 -4.37
C ILE A 337 -18.85 -10.36 -3.16
N VAL A 338 -18.75 -11.26 -2.18
CA VAL A 338 -17.87 -11.11 -1.03
C VAL A 338 -16.92 -12.29 -0.97
N THR A 339 -15.63 -12.01 -0.88
CA THR A 339 -14.59 -13.00 -0.62
C THR A 339 -14.03 -12.82 0.78
N SER A 340 -13.70 -13.91 1.46
CA SER A 340 -13.07 -13.88 2.79
C SER A 340 -12.28 -15.15 3.04
N THR A 341 -11.20 -15.06 3.78
CA THR A 341 -10.43 -16.20 4.30
C THR A 341 -10.99 -16.75 5.61
N ALA A 342 -11.96 -16.06 6.19
CA ALA A 342 -12.59 -16.41 7.46
C ALA A 342 -13.69 -17.47 7.31
N ASP A 343 -13.92 -18.26 8.36
CA ASP A 343 -14.91 -19.34 8.39
C ASP A 343 -16.37 -18.84 8.37
N SER A 344 -16.61 -17.61 8.80
CA SER A 344 -17.93 -16.99 8.83
C SER A 344 -17.86 -15.48 8.64
N ILE A 345 -18.89 -14.96 7.95
CA ILE A 345 -19.08 -13.53 7.69
C ILE A 345 -20.51 -13.13 8.05
N GLN A 346 -20.68 -11.86 8.46
CA GLN A 346 -21.96 -11.24 8.76
C GLN A 346 -22.14 -10.00 7.90
N PHE A 347 -23.38 -9.73 7.48
CA PHE A 347 -23.73 -8.60 6.64
C PHE A 347 -24.58 -7.60 7.40
N TYR A 348 -24.30 -6.32 7.25
CA TYR A 348 -25.05 -5.24 7.85
C TYR A 348 -25.39 -4.22 6.77
N TRP A 349 -26.67 -4.01 6.54
CA TRP A 349 -27.18 -2.93 5.72
C TRP A 349 -27.65 -1.77 6.61
N ASN A 350 -27.08 -0.58 6.44
CA ASN A 350 -27.39 0.60 7.27
C ASN A 350 -27.39 0.29 8.79
N ASN A 351 -26.40 -0.51 9.24
CA ASN A 351 -26.22 -1.01 10.62
C ASN A 351 -27.27 -2.04 11.09
N PHE A 352 -28.10 -2.56 10.22
CA PHE A 352 -29.00 -3.68 10.54
C PHE A 352 -28.41 -5.01 10.02
N LEU A 353 -28.38 -6.02 10.88
CA LEU A 353 -27.97 -7.37 10.50
C LEU A 353 -28.90 -7.90 9.40
N SER A 354 -28.32 -8.45 8.35
CA SER A 354 -29.05 -9.04 7.22
C SER A 354 -28.59 -10.47 6.96
N ASP A 355 -29.50 -11.28 6.49
CA ASP A 355 -29.21 -12.66 6.06
C ASP A 355 -28.86 -12.73 4.56
N SER A 356 -28.90 -11.61 3.84
CA SER A 356 -28.67 -11.53 2.40
C SER A 356 -27.79 -10.35 2.01
N LEU A 357 -26.94 -10.59 1.01
CA LEU A 357 -26.19 -9.54 0.32
C LEU A 357 -27.11 -8.74 -0.62
N ASP A 358 -28.04 -9.43 -1.28
CA ASP A 358 -29.00 -8.80 -2.16
C ASP A 358 -30.18 -8.27 -1.36
N ILE A 359 -30.57 -7.02 -1.62
CA ILE A 359 -31.71 -6.35 -0.97
C ILE A 359 -32.63 -5.73 -2.01
N SER A 360 -33.91 -5.73 -1.73
CA SER A 360 -34.96 -5.22 -2.61
C SER A 360 -36.03 -4.46 -1.83
N ASN A 361 -36.98 -3.88 -2.54
CA ASN A 361 -38.02 -3.00 -2.00
C ASN A 361 -37.41 -1.78 -1.30
N LEU A 362 -36.50 -1.13 -2.00
CA LEU A 362 -35.74 -0.01 -1.49
C LEU A 362 -36.31 1.31 -2.04
N ILE A 363 -36.30 2.32 -1.19
CA ILE A 363 -36.50 3.73 -1.58
C ILE A 363 -35.20 4.34 -2.13
N ALA A 364 -35.32 5.45 -2.80
CA ALA A 364 -34.17 6.24 -3.23
C ALA A 364 -33.44 6.82 -2.01
N ASP A 365 -32.26 6.26 -1.72
CA ASP A 365 -31.44 6.68 -0.58
C ASP A 365 -30.00 6.14 -0.75
N ASN A 366 -29.15 6.42 0.21
CA ASN A 366 -27.81 5.86 0.32
C ASN A 366 -27.84 4.60 1.21
N TYR A 367 -27.34 3.49 0.67
CA TYR A 367 -27.29 2.19 1.34
C TYR A 367 -25.84 1.80 1.59
N GLN A 368 -25.49 1.60 2.86
CA GLN A 368 -24.16 1.15 3.25
C GLN A 368 -24.20 -0.34 3.60
N LEU A 369 -23.39 -1.12 2.88
CA LEU A 369 -23.08 -2.50 3.24
C LEU A 369 -21.81 -2.53 4.07
N VAL A 370 -21.87 -3.16 5.22
CA VAL A 370 -20.72 -3.52 6.04
C VAL A 370 -20.65 -5.02 6.14
N VAL A 371 -19.52 -5.60 5.78
CA VAL A 371 -19.23 -7.02 5.96
C VAL A 371 -18.23 -7.17 7.10
N LEU A 372 -18.53 -8.02 8.05
CA LEU A 372 -17.70 -8.31 9.22
C LEU A 372 -17.42 -9.81 9.28
N ASP A 373 -16.16 -10.19 9.48
CA ASP A 373 -15.79 -11.59 9.70
C ASP A 373 -15.62 -11.94 11.19
N ASN A 374 -15.38 -13.22 11.49
CA ASN A 374 -15.16 -13.69 12.85
C ASN A 374 -13.79 -13.29 13.44
N ASN A 375 -12.90 -12.70 12.64
CA ASN A 375 -11.64 -12.10 13.10
C ASN A 375 -11.79 -10.61 13.43
N ASN A 376 -13.02 -10.05 13.34
CA ASN A 376 -13.35 -8.64 13.46
C ASN A 376 -12.77 -7.77 12.33
N CYS A 377 -12.40 -8.35 11.21
CA CYS A 377 -12.06 -7.60 10.02
C CYS A 377 -13.35 -7.15 9.31
N ARG A 378 -13.33 -5.93 8.80
CA ARG A 378 -14.50 -5.34 8.15
C ARG A 378 -14.12 -4.73 6.81
N ASP A 379 -15.06 -4.81 5.88
CA ASP A 379 -15.08 -4.00 4.66
C ASP A 379 -16.40 -3.28 4.52
N THR A 380 -16.44 -2.17 3.76
CA THR A 380 -17.62 -1.31 3.66
C THR A 380 -17.75 -0.73 2.27
N SER A 381 -18.93 -0.86 1.69
CA SER A 381 -19.30 -0.23 0.42
C SER A 381 -20.59 0.56 0.53
N ASN A 382 -20.68 1.65 -0.25
CA ASN A 382 -21.86 2.50 -0.30
C ASN A 382 -22.49 2.42 -1.70
N PHE A 383 -23.82 2.33 -1.72
CA PHE A 383 -24.61 2.27 -2.94
C PHE A 383 -25.66 3.37 -2.88
N PHE A 384 -25.81 4.07 -3.98
CA PHE A 384 -26.75 5.18 -4.05
C PHE A 384 -27.84 4.84 -5.05
N LEU A 385 -29.08 4.84 -4.58
CA LEU A 385 -30.27 4.70 -5.41
C LEU A 385 -30.92 6.07 -5.61
N ILE A 386 -31.30 6.35 -6.82
CA ILE A 386 -32.06 7.54 -7.18
C ILE A 386 -33.51 7.16 -7.45
N ASP A 387 -34.42 8.10 -7.26
CA ASP A 387 -35.75 8.00 -7.83
C ASP A 387 -35.69 8.43 -9.30
N THR A 388 -35.98 7.53 -10.21
CA THR A 388 -35.88 7.79 -11.68
C THR A 388 -37.03 8.65 -12.22
N ASN A 389 -37.87 9.17 -11.34
CA ASN A 389 -39.14 9.77 -11.69
C ASN A 389 -39.22 11.27 -11.64
N TYR A 390 -38.13 11.95 -11.73
CA TYR A 390 -38.22 13.38 -11.92
C TYR A 390 -38.61 13.69 -13.38
N HIS A 391 -39.90 13.54 -13.70
CA HIS A 391 -40.48 14.12 -14.92
C HIS A 391 -40.79 15.59 -14.64
N ASN A 392 -39.85 16.44 -14.98
CA ASN A 392 -40.10 17.87 -14.98
C ASN A 392 -40.80 18.21 -16.30
N ILE A 393 -42.13 18.18 -16.32
CA ILE A 393 -42.90 18.62 -17.48
C ILE A 393 -43.17 20.11 -17.41
N SER A 394 -43.03 20.78 -18.53
CA SER A 394 -43.54 22.12 -18.71
C SER A 394 -44.38 22.18 -19.99
N ILE A 395 -45.42 22.98 -19.95
CA ILE A 395 -46.29 23.22 -21.09
C ILE A 395 -46.04 24.63 -21.63
N ASN A 396 -46.22 24.75 -22.91
CA ASN A 396 -46.14 26.00 -23.63
C ASN A 396 -47.19 26.02 -24.75
N PHE A 397 -47.48 27.16 -25.31
CA PHE A 397 -48.38 27.26 -26.45
C PHE A 397 -47.79 28.17 -27.52
N ASN A 398 -48.25 27.98 -28.76
CA ASN A 398 -47.91 28.81 -29.92
C ASN A 398 -49.18 29.30 -30.58
N SER A 399 -49.56 30.53 -30.26
CA SER A 399 -50.58 31.25 -31.01
C SER A 399 -50.24 32.73 -31.00
N THR A 400 -50.29 33.36 -32.17
CA THR A 400 -50.15 34.80 -32.31
C THR A 400 -51.46 35.54 -32.18
N ILE A 401 -52.56 34.83 -32.25
CA ILE A 401 -53.94 35.30 -32.14
C ILE A 401 -54.66 34.41 -31.14
N MET A 402 -55.08 34.98 -30.03
CA MET A 402 -55.82 34.27 -28.99
C MET A 402 -57.25 34.80 -28.97
N GLU A 403 -57.99 34.47 -30.02
CA GLU A 403 -59.40 34.88 -30.22
C GLU A 403 -60.30 33.60 -30.30
N PRO A 404 -61.58 33.70 -30.00
CA PRO A 404 -62.50 32.58 -30.20
C PRO A 404 -62.49 32.04 -31.62
N ASP A 405 -62.69 30.73 -31.77
CA ASP A 405 -62.70 29.99 -33.01
C ASP A 405 -61.34 29.90 -33.74
N GLU A 406 -60.25 30.40 -33.16
CA GLU A 406 -58.88 30.27 -33.71
C GLU A 406 -58.14 29.11 -32.98
N PRO A 407 -57.31 28.34 -33.69
CA PRO A 407 -56.59 27.21 -33.13
C PRO A 407 -55.41 27.67 -32.27
N VAL A 408 -55.27 27.04 -31.08
CA VAL A 408 -54.10 27.18 -30.19
C VAL A 408 -53.40 25.85 -30.14
N ASP A 409 -52.12 25.84 -30.52
CA ASP A 409 -51.28 24.64 -30.46
C ASP A 409 -50.54 24.62 -29.14
N PHE A 410 -50.61 23.48 -28.45
CA PHE A 410 -49.93 23.25 -27.15
C PHE A 410 -48.74 22.32 -27.33
N PHE A 411 -47.67 22.63 -26.65
CA PHE A 411 -46.39 21.92 -26.68
C PHE A 411 -46.00 21.52 -25.29
N GLN A 412 -45.33 20.39 -25.19
CA GLN A 412 -44.69 19.95 -23.96
C GLN A 412 -43.21 19.63 -24.19
N ASN A 413 -42.42 19.65 -23.11
CA ASN A 413 -40.98 19.33 -23.15
C ASN A 413 -40.64 17.99 -22.50
N SER A 414 -41.59 17.06 -22.35
CA SER A 414 -41.30 15.75 -21.83
C SER A 414 -40.31 14.97 -22.72
N ILE A 415 -39.37 14.28 -22.11
CA ILE A 415 -38.23 13.63 -22.83
C ILE A 415 -38.61 12.25 -23.35
N ASP A 416 -39.69 11.65 -22.88
CA ASP A 416 -40.06 10.27 -23.20
C ASP A 416 -41.33 10.20 -24.07
N SER A 417 -41.19 9.57 -25.24
CA SER A 417 -42.29 9.38 -26.21
C SER A 417 -43.32 8.32 -25.78
N SER A 418 -43.08 7.61 -24.68
CA SER A 418 -44.02 6.62 -24.13
C SER A 418 -44.96 7.18 -23.06
N ILE A 419 -45.13 8.48 -23.01
CA ILE A 419 -45.86 9.20 -21.95
C ILE A 419 -47.38 9.12 -22.20
N ILE A 420 -48.08 8.82 -21.14
CA ILE A 420 -49.53 9.02 -21.05
C ILE A 420 -49.78 10.50 -20.85
N ASN A 421 -50.52 11.14 -21.78
CA ASN A 421 -50.86 12.54 -21.69
C ASN A 421 -52.37 12.69 -21.43
N ASP A 422 -52.72 13.53 -20.49
CA ASP A 422 -54.10 13.90 -20.21
C ASP A 422 -54.16 15.42 -20.06
N TRP A 423 -54.59 16.05 -21.15
CA TRP A 423 -54.78 17.49 -21.23
C TRP A 423 -56.19 17.88 -20.82
N SER A 424 -56.28 18.92 -20.01
CA SER A 424 -57.49 19.64 -19.70
C SER A 424 -57.33 21.08 -20.13
N PHE A 425 -58.22 21.60 -20.99
CA PHE A 425 -58.07 22.96 -21.54
C PHE A 425 -58.84 24.02 -20.74
N GLY A 426 -59.49 23.63 -19.64
CA GLY A 426 -60.17 24.59 -18.77
C GLY A 426 -61.59 24.94 -19.23
N ASP A 427 -62.08 24.33 -20.29
CA ASP A 427 -63.42 24.54 -20.86
C ASP A 427 -64.23 23.22 -20.93
N ASP A 428 -63.92 22.27 -20.05
CA ASP A 428 -64.43 20.91 -19.98
C ASP A 428 -63.98 19.98 -21.12
N SER A 429 -63.13 20.47 -22.04
CA SER A 429 -62.55 19.62 -23.08
C SER A 429 -61.21 19.05 -22.67
N THR A 430 -60.85 17.91 -23.22
CA THR A 430 -59.63 17.15 -22.90
C THR A 430 -58.99 16.60 -24.17
N SER A 431 -57.69 16.24 -24.11
CA SER A 431 -56.96 15.54 -25.16
C SER A 431 -55.93 14.60 -24.58
N THR A 432 -55.64 13.51 -25.31
CA THR A 432 -54.54 12.58 -24.98
C THR A 432 -53.39 12.63 -26.00
N GLU A 433 -53.43 13.55 -26.92
CA GLU A 433 -52.36 13.76 -27.91
C GLU A 433 -51.11 14.32 -27.27
N TYR A 434 -49.95 14.05 -27.88
CA TYR A 434 -48.67 14.53 -27.36
C TYR A 434 -48.56 16.07 -27.43
N GLU A 435 -48.99 16.64 -28.56
CA GLU A 435 -49.02 18.07 -28.85
C GLU A 435 -50.40 18.42 -29.46
N PRO A 436 -51.42 18.64 -28.63
CA PRO A 436 -52.77 18.88 -29.13
C PRO A 436 -52.95 20.32 -29.65
N THR A 437 -53.86 20.46 -30.62
CA THR A 437 -54.43 21.74 -31.00
C THR A 437 -55.82 21.85 -30.39
N HIS A 438 -56.14 22.97 -29.79
CA HIS A 438 -57.47 23.23 -29.22
C HIS A 438 -58.05 24.56 -29.69
N ILE A 439 -59.37 24.62 -29.82
CA ILE A 439 -60.12 25.81 -30.27
C ILE A 439 -61.12 26.19 -29.17
N TYR A 440 -60.92 27.41 -28.64
CA TYR A 440 -61.81 27.99 -27.63
C TYR A 440 -62.98 28.71 -28.31
N LYS A 441 -64.17 28.40 -27.88
CA LYS A 441 -65.40 28.94 -28.48
C LYS A 441 -65.80 30.30 -27.91
N TYR A 442 -65.38 30.59 -26.71
CA TYR A 442 -65.77 31.81 -25.99
C TYR A 442 -64.50 32.53 -25.47
N PRO A 443 -64.56 33.88 -25.40
CA PRO A 443 -63.50 34.62 -24.72
C PRO A 443 -63.54 34.36 -23.21
N GLY A 444 -62.37 34.39 -22.57
CA GLY A 444 -62.21 34.17 -21.15
C GLY A 444 -60.82 33.71 -20.76
N ASP A 445 -60.62 33.56 -19.45
CA ASP A 445 -59.38 33.01 -18.89
C ASP A 445 -59.57 31.53 -18.67
N TYR A 446 -58.62 30.74 -19.19
CA TYR A 446 -58.63 29.28 -19.09
C TYR A 446 -57.36 28.79 -18.47
N THR A 447 -57.49 27.85 -17.53
CA THR A 447 -56.35 27.14 -16.94
C THR A 447 -56.17 25.84 -17.70
N VAL A 448 -55.10 25.76 -18.46
CA VAL A 448 -54.71 24.55 -19.20
C VAL A 448 -53.76 23.73 -18.38
N CYS A 449 -54.11 22.48 -18.13
CA CYS A 449 -53.27 21.57 -17.36
C CYS A 449 -52.97 20.30 -18.19
N LEU A 450 -51.72 19.85 -18.09
CA LEU A 450 -51.27 18.56 -18.55
C LEU A 450 -50.91 17.71 -17.36
N ILE A 451 -51.47 16.52 -17.30
CA ILE A 451 -50.98 15.42 -16.47
C ILE A 451 -50.24 14.47 -17.40
N ALA A 452 -48.94 14.35 -17.23
CA ALA A 452 -48.14 13.43 -18.02
C ALA A 452 -47.54 12.34 -17.13
N GLY A 453 -47.51 11.13 -17.64
CA GLY A 453 -47.02 9.98 -16.88
C GLY A 453 -46.43 8.89 -17.76
N ASN A 454 -45.75 7.95 -17.16
CA ASN A 454 -45.18 6.78 -17.81
C ASN A 454 -45.98 5.51 -17.50
N GLU A 455 -45.60 4.39 -18.11
CA GLU A 455 -46.23 3.08 -17.89
C GLU A 455 -46.14 2.56 -16.43
N PHE A 456 -45.24 3.18 -15.61
CA PHE A 456 -45.05 2.84 -14.19
C PHE A 456 -45.93 3.66 -13.24
N ASN A 457 -46.92 4.41 -13.77
CA ASN A 457 -47.78 5.31 -13.02
C ASN A 457 -47.08 6.50 -12.32
N CYS A 458 -45.95 6.95 -12.86
CA CYS A 458 -45.36 8.21 -12.47
C CYS A 458 -46.06 9.34 -13.20
N PHE A 459 -46.69 10.21 -12.49
CA PHE A 459 -47.39 11.37 -13.06
C PHE A 459 -46.77 12.68 -12.54
N ASP A 460 -46.66 13.64 -13.40
CA ASP A 460 -46.39 15.03 -13.06
C ASP A 460 -47.46 15.91 -13.68
N THR A 461 -47.70 17.08 -13.09
CA THR A 461 -48.75 18.00 -13.51
C THR A 461 -48.19 19.38 -13.73
N SER A 462 -48.41 19.94 -14.90
CA SER A 462 -48.05 21.32 -15.21
C SER A 462 -49.32 22.06 -15.67
N CYS A 463 -49.53 23.26 -15.17
CA CYS A 463 -50.66 24.11 -15.57
C CYS A 463 -50.17 25.48 -16.06
N LEU A 464 -50.90 26.04 -17.00
CA LEU A 464 -50.64 27.33 -17.60
C LEU A 464 -51.96 28.10 -17.76
N GLU A 465 -52.00 29.37 -17.45
CA GLU A 465 -53.14 30.22 -17.70
C GLU A 465 -53.03 30.92 -19.03
N ILE A 466 -54.09 30.91 -19.80
CA ILE A 466 -54.22 31.61 -21.09
C ILE A 466 -55.49 32.45 -21.14
N THR A 467 -55.40 33.54 -21.84
CA THR A 467 -56.56 34.42 -22.03
C THR A 467 -56.97 34.45 -23.51
N ILE A 468 -58.20 34.09 -23.80
CA ILE A 468 -58.81 34.22 -25.11
C ILE A 468 -59.56 35.56 -25.18
N PHE A 469 -59.09 36.43 -26.03
CA PHE A 469 -59.64 37.77 -26.18
C PHE A 469 -60.87 37.76 -27.10
N PRO A 470 -61.91 38.59 -26.86
CA PRO A 470 -63.03 38.66 -27.79
C PRO A 470 -62.58 39.32 -29.10
N ASN A 471 -63.17 38.84 -30.23
CA ASN A 471 -62.92 39.37 -31.58
C ASN A 471 -63.48 40.79 -31.74
N GLU A 472 -64.40 41.23 -30.88
CA GLU A 472 -64.97 42.55 -30.85
C GLU A 472 -64.80 43.16 -29.46
N ILE A 473 -64.67 44.50 -29.39
CA ILE A 473 -64.62 45.22 -28.13
C ILE A 473 -66.00 45.15 -27.49
N ILE A 474 -66.12 44.50 -26.35
CA ILE A 474 -67.35 44.38 -25.57
C ILE A 474 -67.26 45.33 -24.38
N ILE A 475 -68.19 46.25 -24.36
CA ILE A 475 -68.31 47.21 -23.22
C ILE A 475 -69.65 46.99 -22.57
N PRO A 476 -69.70 46.66 -21.28
CA PRO A 476 -70.94 46.50 -20.57
C PRO A 476 -71.72 47.83 -20.53
N ASN A 477 -73.03 47.76 -20.74
CA ASN A 477 -73.91 48.92 -20.67
C ASN A 477 -74.44 49.16 -19.22
N ILE A 478 -74.18 48.23 -18.31
CA ILE A 478 -74.57 48.25 -16.90
C ILE A 478 -73.52 47.51 -16.06
N PHE A 479 -73.26 47.99 -14.88
CA PHE A 479 -72.46 47.29 -13.86
C PHE A 479 -72.98 47.65 -12.45
N SER A 480 -72.69 46.77 -11.48
CA SER A 480 -73.30 46.84 -10.13
C SER A 480 -72.28 46.66 -9.02
N PRO A 481 -71.54 47.66 -8.60
CA PRO A 481 -70.51 47.55 -7.57
C PRO A 481 -71.14 47.43 -6.17
N ASN A 482 -71.65 46.24 -5.86
CA ASN A 482 -72.31 45.84 -4.61
C ASN A 482 -71.46 44.89 -3.75
N ASN A 483 -70.29 44.49 -4.24
CA ASN A 483 -69.32 43.55 -3.64
C ASN A 483 -69.87 42.10 -3.59
N ASP A 484 -70.61 41.66 -4.56
CA ASP A 484 -71.05 40.26 -4.74
C ASP A 484 -70.12 39.48 -5.70
N LEU A 485 -69.04 40.11 -6.18
CA LEU A 485 -68.08 39.59 -7.11
C LEU A 485 -68.62 39.38 -8.55
N VAL A 486 -69.77 39.93 -8.86
CA VAL A 486 -70.36 39.87 -10.19
C VAL A 486 -70.61 41.30 -10.70
N ASN A 487 -69.94 41.70 -11.80
CA ASN A 487 -70.00 43.00 -12.41
C ASN A 487 -69.76 44.18 -11.44
N ASP A 488 -68.86 43.99 -10.42
CA ASP A 488 -68.51 45.01 -9.46
C ASP A 488 -67.62 46.11 -10.07
N GLU A 489 -67.00 45.82 -11.19
CA GLU A 489 -66.10 46.73 -11.92
C GLU A 489 -66.55 46.91 -13.36
N PHE A 490 -66.22 48.05 -13.92
CA PHE A 490 -66.53 48.36 -15.32
C PHE A 490 -65.42 47.83 -16.24
N ILE A 491 -65.52 46.62 -16.71
CA ILE A 491 -64.54 45.89 -17.50
C ILE A 491 -64.82 46.03 -18.98
N VAL A 492 -63.83 46.46 -19.75
CA VAL A 492 -63.85 46.56 -21.19
C VAL A 492 -63.05 45.38 -21.73
N TYR A 493 -63.71 44.50 -22.49
CA TYR A 493 -63.08 43.31 -23.08
C TYR A 493 -62.72 43.56 -24.54
N GLY A 494 -61.69 42.88 -25.01
CA GLY A 494 -61.31 42.87 -26.45
C GLY A 494 -60.43 44.04 -26.91
N ILE A 495 -59.80 44.74 -25.99
CA ILE A 495 -58.81 45.76 -26.31
C ILE A 495 -57.43 45.23 -25.83
N ASN A 496 -56.54 45.04 -26.81
CA ASN A 496 -55.17 44.56 -26.56
C ASN A 496 -54.14 45.69 -26.35
N ASP A 497 -54.52 46.92 -26.61
CA ASP A 497 -53.68 48.10 -26.45
C ASP A 497 -54.02 48.85 -25.14
N LEU A 498 -53.01 49.51 -24.57
CA LEU A 498 -53.23 50.41 -23.42
C LEU A 498 -54.13 51.57 -23.86
N PHE A 499 -55.13 51.87 -23.07
CA PHE A 499 -56.04 52.97 -23.28
C PHE A 499 -56.32 53.71 -21.98
N ASP A 500 -56.63 55.00 -22.09
CA ASP A 500 -57.14 55.81 -21.02
C ASP A 500 -58.67 55.86 -21.04
N ILE A 501 -59.27 55.98 -19.83
CA ILE A 501 -60.71 56.14 -19.70
C ILE A 501 -61.02 57.49 -19.04
N LYS A 502 -61.99 58.19 -19.59
CA LYS A 502 -62.62 59.37 -18.97
C LYS A 502 -64.09 59.13 -18.77
N ILE A 503 -64.60 59.25 -17.54
CA ILE A 503 -66.01 59.05 -17.23
C ILE A 503 -66.62 60.35 -16.76
N TYR A 504 -67.76 60.63 -17.34
CA TYR A 504 -68.49 61.88 -17.09
C TYR A 504 -69.89 61.61 -16.53
N ASN A 505 -70.37 62.50 -15.67
CA ASN A 505 -71.77 62.45 -15.18
C ASN A 505 -72.72 63.04 -16.24
N ARG A 506 -74.03 62.94 -15.99
CA ARG A 506 -75.07 63.40 -16.93
C ARG A 506 -75.00 64.91 -17.23
N TRP A 507 -74.24 65.69 -16.48
CA TRP A 507 -74.03 67.11 -16.67
C TRP A 507 -72.74 67.45 -17.39
N GLY A 508 -72.02 66.42 -17.87
CA GLY A 508 -70.75 66.57 -18.59
C GLY A 508 -69.55 66.84 -17.70
N ASN A 509 -69.64 66.72 -16.40
CA ASN A 509 -68.48 66.88 -15.53
C ASN A 509 -67.68 65.54 -15.47
N LEU A 510 -66.35 65.66 -15.61
CA LEU A 510 -65.43 64.49 -15.46
C LEU A 510 -65.49 64.03 -13.99
N VAL A 511 -65.79 62.75 -13.74
CA VAL A 511 -65.89 62.13 -12.44
C VAL A 511 -64.82 61.12 -12.13
N TYR A 512 -64.26 60.48 -13.19
CA TYR A 512 -63.19 59.52 -13.10
C TYR A 512 -62.27 59.60 -14.32
N TYR A 513 -60.96 59.41 -14.08
CA TYR A 513 -59.94 59.31 -15.09
C TYR A 513 -58.86 58.36 -14.63
N GLN A 514 -58.42 57.47 -15.53
CA GLN A 514 -57.28 56.56 -15.31
C GLN A 514 -56.54 56.34 -16.63
N ASP A 515 -55.24 56.35 -16.58
CA ASP A 515 -54.34 56.18 -17.71
C ASP A 515 -53.07 55.45 -17.24
N PRO A 516 -52.79 54.18 -17.66
CA PRO A 516 -53.71 53.33 -18.43
C PRO A 516 -54.88 52.89 -17.56
N TYR A 517 -56.03 52.55 -18.21
CA TYR A 517 -57.17 51.96 -17.54
C TYR A 517 -56.94 50.50 -17.20
N GLU A 518 -57.08 50.16 -15.90
CA GLU A 518 -56.83 48.81 -15.38
C GLU A 518 -58.11 47.98 -15.20
N ASN A 519 -59.22 48.40 -15.82
CA ASN A 519 -60.52 47.70 -15.69
C ASN A 519 -61.07 47.62 -14.26
N ASP A 520 -60.76 48.62 -13.43
CA ASP A 520 -61.02 48.61 -12.00
C ASP A 520 -62.00 49.67 -11.49
N TRP A 521 -62.70 50.35 -12.40
CA TRP A 521 -63.62 51.39 -11.99
C TRP A 521 -64.89 50.82 -11.32
N SER A 522 -64.99 50.98 -10.00
CA SER A 522 -66.06 50.48 -9.15
C SER A 522 -67.11 51.55 -8.78
N GLY A 523 -67.36 52.47 -9.70
CA GLY A 523 -68.39 53.50 -9.50
C GLY A 523 -68.04 54.56 -8.42
N LYS A 524 -66.71 54.84 -8.27
CA LYS A 524 -66.19 55.91 -7.41
C LYS A 524 -65.60 57.02 -8.27
N ASN A 525 -65.58 58.25 -7.77
CA ASN A 525 -64.84 59.30 -8.43
C ASN A 525 -63.35 59.23 -8.15
N SER A 526 -62.53 60.02 -8.86
CA SER A 526 -61.06 60.06 -8.70
C SER A 526 -60.58 60.32 -7.27
N SER A 527 -61.42 60.80 -6.36
CA SER A 527 -61.15 60.98 -4.92
C SER A 527 -61.62 59.78 -4.07
N GLY A 528 -62.10 58.71 -4.65
CA GLY A 528 -62.56 57.49 -3.99
C GLY A 528 -63.99 57.58 -3.38
N LYS A 529 -64.70 58.66 -3.59
CA LYS A 529 -66.08 58.84 -3.08
C LYS A 529 -67.05 58.09 -4.04
N LYS A 530 -68.00 57.32 -3.48
CA LYS A 530 -69.04 56.64 -4.23
C LYS A 530 -69.90 57.67 -4.98
N LEU A 531 -70.14 57.39 -6.24
CA LEU A 531 -71.03 58.10 -7.17
C LEU A 531 -72.46 57.62 -6.97
N SER A 532 -73.48 58.44 -7.29
CA SER A 532 -74.88 58.08 -7.25
C SER A 532 -75.23 57.08 -8.39
N GLU A 533 -76.21 56.25 -8.16
CA GLU A 533 -76.82 55.47 -9.24
C GLU A 533 -77.26 56.35 -10.40
N GLY A 534 -77.16 55.80 -11.62
CA GLY A 534 -77.58 56.54 -12.79
C GLY A 534 -76.62 56.32 -13.98
N GLN A 535 -76.92 57.07 -15.06
CA GLN A 535 -76.15 56.94 -16.31
C GLN A 535 -74.91 57.82 -16.27
N TYR A 536 -73.75 57.22 -16.64
CA TYR A 536 -72.45 57.83 -16.82
C TYR A 536 -72.01 57.65 -18.28
N TYR A 537 -71.19 58.56 -18.77
CA TYR A 537 -70.67 58.54 -20.13
C TYR A 537 -69.19 58.32 -20.08
N TYR A 538 -68.65 57.44 -20.92
CA TYR A 538 -67.22 57.14 -20.99
C TYR A 538 -66.64 57.49 -22.34
N ILE A 539 -65.37 57.83 -22.37
CA ILE A 539 -64.54 57.99 -23.53
C ILE A 539 -63.27 57.17 -23.29
N LEU A 540 -62.98 56.24 -24.21
CA LEU A 540 -61.74 55.47 -24.23
C LEU A 540 -60.82 56.07 -25.29
N LYS A 541 -59.56 56.30 -24.99
CA LYS A 541 -58.54 56.78 -25.91
C LYS A 541 -57.32 55.91 -25.88
N ASN A 542 -56.60 55.79 -26.99
CA ASN A 542 -55.29 55.16 -27.05
C ASN A 542 -54.19 56.17 -26.72
N ASP A 543 -52.93 55.71 -26.64
CA ASP A 543 -51.73 56.52 -26.37
C ASP A 543 -51.53 57.68 -27.39
N ARG A 544 -52.20 57.65 -28.52
CA ARG A 544 -52.16 58.73 -29.56
C ARG A 544 -53.28 59.74 -29.42
N GLU A 545 -54.00 59.74 -28.30
CA GLU A 545 -55.18 60.57 -28.00
C GLU A 545 -56.35 60.39 -29.00
N GLN A 546 -56.34 59.31 -29.78
CA GLN A 546 -57.46 59.00 -30.66
C GLN A 546 -58.60 58.40 -29.83
N ILE A 547 -59.80 58.84 -30.01
CA ILE A 547 -60.97 58.24 -29.42
C ILE A 547 -61.17 56.86 -30.04
N LEU A 548 -60.98 55.77 -29.28
CA LEU A 548 -61.26 54.42 -29.69
C LEU A 548 -62.76 54.15 -29.65
N LEU A 549 -63.40 54.44 -28.54
CA LEU A 549 -64.81 54.25 -28.31
C LEU A 549 -65.37 55.27 -27.32
N ASN A 550 -66.66 55.56 -27.43
CA ASN A 550 -67.39 56.36 -26.47
C ASN A 550 -68.81 55.79 -26.29
N GLY A 551 -69.37 55.94 -25.15
CA GLY A 551 -70.67 55.39 -24.86
C GLY A 551 -71.21 55.79 -23.51
N SER A 552 -72.20 55.07 -23.06
CA SER A 552 -72.76 55.24 -21.72
C SER A 552 -72.88 53.93 -20.96
N VAL A 553 -72.75 54.00 -19.66
CA VAL A 553 -72.88 52.86 -18.73
C VAL A 553 -73.81 53.24 -17.57
N MET A 554 -74.69 52.32 -17.18
CA MET A 554 -75.56 52.47 -16.05
C MET A 554 -74.89 51.96 -14.79
N LEU A 555 -74.74 52.75 -13.80
CA LEU A 555 -74.32 52.37 -12.45
C LEU A 555 -75.54 52.03 -11.62
N VAL A 556 -75.62 50.83 -11.10
CA VAL A 556 -76.68 50.34 -10.21
C VAL A 556 -76.03 49.74 -8.95
N ARG A 557 -76.72 49.79 -7.78
CA ARG A 557 -76.17 49.18 -6.55
C ARG A 557 -77.22 48.39 -5.82
#